data_dbcb9bf00d11fcfe8cc72e46ebaf34a4
#
_entry.id   dbcb9bf00d11fcfe8cc72e46ebaf34a4
#
_cell.length_a   1.000
_cell.length_b   1.000
_cell.length_c   1.000
_cell.angle_alpha   90.00
_cell.angle_beta   90.00
_cell.angle_gamma   90.00
#
_symmetry.space_group_name_H-M   'P 1'
#
loop_
_entity.id
_entity.type
_entity.pdbx_description
1 polymer ?
#
loop_
_entity_poly.entity_id
_entity_poly.type
_entity_poly.pdbx_seq_one_letter_code
_entity_poly.pdbx_strand_id
1 'polypeptide(L)'
;MKIAAIFVAAFWFCSGAVPVLADGGGSDDRSPVPTCGRGEVWDSRSKRCVKAENGILPDKALAANAFALAKAERYLEALAVLDLLQDPNTAEALNYRGFATRKLGHLDEGIGYYLKSVALDPQYAQVREYLGEAYVQKGDIARAKAQLEAIEKICGRGCEEYADLAEAIADPSKL
;
A
#
# COMPACT_ATOMS: atom_id res chain seq x y z
N MET A 1 45.24 61.44 13.40
CA MET A 1 44.52 60.35 14.09
C MET A 1 43.16 60.20 13.42
N LYS A 2 42.97 59.16 12.61
CA LYS A 2 41.74 58.86 11.91
C LYS A 2 41.21 57.51 12.48
N ILE A 3 40.05 57.58 13.12
CA ILE A 3 39.38 56.43 13.71
C ILE A 3 38.45 55.84 12.62
N ALA A 4 38.73 54.63 12.21
CA ALA A 4 37.88 53.90 11.30
C ALA A 4 36.81 53.15 12.10
N ALA A 5 35.55 53.44 11.82
CA ALA A 5 34.40 52.73 12.39
C ALA A 5 34.13 51.48 11.55
N ILE A 6 34.18 50.33 12.17
CA ILE A 6 33.84 49.03 11.56
C ILE A 6 32.35 48.79 11.80
N PHE A 7 31.57 48.80 10.73
CA PHE A 7 30.16 48.37 10.75
C PHE A 7 30.12 46.83 10.66
N VAL A 8 29.67 46.18 11.72
CA VAL A 8 29.34 44.77 11.72
C VAL A 8 27.89 44.63 11.25
N ALA A 9 27.69 44.14 10.04
CA ALA A 9 26.38 43.78 9.54
C ALA A 9 25.99 42.39 10.05
N ALA A 10 25.01 42.34 10.95
CA ALA A 10 24.42 41.09 11.40
C ALA A 10 23.46 40.55 10.31
N PHE A 11 23.86 39.49 9.63
CA PHE A 11 22.96 38.72 8.75
C PHE A 11 22.05 37.83 9.60
N TRP A 12 20.79 38.19 9.69
CA TRP A 12 19.74 37.34 10.20
C TRP A 12 19.37 36.31 9.11
N PHE A 13 19.79 35.07 9.30
CA PHE A 13 19.28 33.93 8.54
C PHE A 13 17.86 33.61 9.02
N CYS A 14 16.88 34.07 8.27
CA CYS A 14 15.49 33.66 8.43
C CYS A 14 15.35 32.25 7.83
N SER A 15 15.48 31.19 8.67
CA SER A 15 15.17 29.83 8.29
C SER A 15 13.65 29.69 8.13
N GLY A 16 13.16 29.97 6.94
CA GLY A 16 11.80 29.64 6.54
C GLY A 16 11.64 28.13 6.42
N ALA A 17 10.99 27.51 7.40
CA ALA A 17 10.47 26.16 7.25
C ALA A 17 9.33 26.23 6.22
N VAL A 18 9.56 25.73 5.02
CA VAL A 18 8.49 25.47 4.04
C VAL A 18 7.71 24.26 4.50
N PRO A 19 6.39 24.35 4.71
CA PRO A 19 5.59 23.16 4.91
C PRO A 19 5.63 22.33 3.62
N VAL A 20 6.17 21.13 3.69
CA VAL A 20 6.01 20.13 2.62
C VAL A 20 4.53 19.74 2.66
N LEU A 21 3.76 20.27 1.74
CA LEU A 21 2.45 19.73 1.41
C LEU A 21 2.71 18.42 0.70
N ALA A 22 2.52 17.31 1.41
CA ALA A 22 2.37 16.01 0.79
C ALA A 22 1.00 16.00 0.11
N ASP A 23 0.98 16.40 -1.16
CA ASP A 23 -0.18 16.26 -2.03
C ASP A 23 -0.12 14.86 -2.63
N GLY A 24 -0.77 13.92 -1.95
CA GLY A 24 -1.02 12.56 -2.40
C GLY A 24 -2.54 12.36 -2.49
N GLY A 25 -3.17 12.99 -3.49
CA GLY A 25 -4.58 12.80 -3.78
C GLY A 25 -4.82 11.44 -4.43
N GLY A 26 -5.20 10.47 -3.64
CA GLY A 26 -5.88 9.26 -4.06
C GLY A 26 -7.14 9.14 -3.21
N SER A 27 -8.30 9.26 -3.84
CA SER A 27 -9.61 9.18 -3.18
C SER A 27 -9.98 7.73 -2.87
N ASP A 28 -9.25 7.10 -1.95
CA ASP A 28 -9.79 6.00 -1.17
C ASP A 28 -10.48 6.62 0.06
N ASP A 29 -11.81 6.65 0.06
CA ASP A 29 -12.67 7.10 1.17
C ASP A 29 -12.58 6.14 2.39
N ARG A 30 -11.43 5.54 2.58
CA ARG A 30 -11.04 4.76 3.76
C ARG A 30 -10.09 5.61 4.56
N SER A 31 -10.61 6.31 5.58
CA SER A 31 -9.73 6.85 6.62
C SER A 31 -8.68 5.79 6.97
N PRO A 32 -7.39 6.10 6.87
CA PRO A 32 -6.35 5.12 7.07
C PRO A 32 -6.53 4.45 8.44
N VAL A 33 -6.61 3.12 8.44
CA VAL A 33 -6.69 2.36 9.70
C VAL A 33 -5.40 2.61 10.47
N PRO A 34 -5.46 3.12 11.72
CA PRO A 34 -4.25 3.33 12.52
C PRO A 34 -3.50 2.01 12.72
N THR A 35 -2.18 2.03 12.61
CA THR A 35 -1.36 0.87 12.93
C THR A 35 -1.09 0.82 14.42
N CYS A 36 -1.39 -0.33 15.04
CA CYS A 36 -1.16 -0.60 16.45
C CYS A 36 0.25 -1.12 16.75
N GLY A 37 0.55 -1.35 18.01
CA GLY A 37 1.75 -2.03 18.46
C GLY A 37 1.82 -3.47 17.95
N ARG A 38 2.99 -4.12 18.16
CA ARG A 38 3.18 -5.51 17.74
C ARG A 38 2.18 -6.44 18.46
N GLY A 39 1.51 -7.29 17.69
CA GLY A 39 0.50 -8.21 18.22
C GLY A 39 -0.83 -7.56 18.57
N GLU A 40 -1.09 -6.35 18.09
CA GLU A 40 -2.35 -5.63 18.27
C GLU A 40 -2.95 -5.21 16.94
N VAL A 41 -4.28 -5.05 16.93
CA VAL A 41 -5.08 -4.56 15.80
C VAL A 41 -6.00 -3.45 16.25
N TRP A 42 -6.31 -2.52 15.34
CA TRP A 42 -7.20 -1.40 15.61
C TRP A 42 -8.66 -1.84 15.59
N ASP A 43 -9.36 -1.63 16.72
CA ASP A 43 -10.81 -1.77 16.78
C ASP A 43 -11.49 -0.42 16.54
N SER A 44 -12.12 -0.27 15.39
CA SER A 44 -12.80 0.96 14.97
C SER A 44 -14.02 1.30 15.82
N ARG A 45 -14.62 0.31 16.54
CA ARG A 45 -15.78 0.51 17.41
C ARG A 45 -15.38 1.13 18.74
N SER A 46 -14.37 0.53 19.39
CA SER A 46 -13.86 1.04 20.67
C SER A 46 -12.82 2.15 20.55
N LYS A 47 -12.39 2.46 19.31
CA LYS A 47 -11.34 3.46 18.99
C LYS A 47 -10.03 3.23 19.76
N ARG A 48 -9.61 1.97 19.85
CA ARG A 48 -8.37 1.56 20.54
C ARG A 48 -7.73 0.34 19.90
N CYS A 49 -6.46 0.14 20.19
CA CYS A 49 -5.77 -1.10 19.87
C CYS A 49 -6.17 -2.21 20.84
N VAL A 50 -6.41 -3.40 20.31
CA VAL A 50 -6.75 -4.63 21.05
C VAL A 50 -5.81 -5.74 20.61
N LYS A 51 -5.60 -6.76 21.45
CA LYS A 51 -4.79 -7.93 21.08
C LYS A 51 -5.33 -8.58 19.81
N ALA A 52 -4.43 -8.98 18.93
CA ALA A 52 -4.75 -9.72 17.72
C ALA A 52 -4.98 -11.20 18.07
N GLU A 53 -6.25 -11.57 18.22
CA GLU A 53 -6.68 -12.93 18.57
C GLU A 53 -7.85 -13.36 17.67
N ASN A 54 -8.04 -14.69 17.52
CA ASN A 54 -9.15 -15.23 16.73
C ASN A 54 -10.50 -14.74 17.26
N GLY A 55 -11.34 -14.23 16.34
CA GLY A 55 -12.70 -13.81 16.68
C GLY A 55 -12.81 -12.48 17.43
N ILE A 56 -11.70 -11.78 17.67
CA ILE A 56 -11.71 -10.47 18.35
C ILE A 56 -12.38 -9.39 17.50
N LEU A 57 -12.18 -9.44 16.18
CA LEU A 57 -12.76 -8.52 15.20
C LEU A 57 -13.37 -9.31 14.03
N PRO A 58 -14.36 -8.74 13.31
CA PRO A 58 -14.84 -9.29 12.05
C PRO A 58 -13.71 -9.33 10.99
N ASP A 59 -13.75 -10.31 10.08
CA ASP A 59 -12.74 -10.52 9.02
C ASP A 59 -12.44 -9.25 8.23
N LYS A 60 -13.48 -8.47 7.86
CA LYS A 60 -13.29 -7.19 7.17
C LYS A 60 -12.41 -6.21 7.94
N ALA A 61 -12.55 -6.15 9.28
CA ALA A 61 -11.73 -5.28 10.10
C ALA A 61 -10.30 -5.82 10.23
N LEU A 62 -10.13 -7.13 10.35
CA LEU A 62 -8.81 -7.77 10.36
C LEU A 62 -8.09 -7.57 9.02
N ALA A 63 -8.76 -7.77 7.89
CA ALA A 63 -8.19 -7.54 6.57
C ALA A 63 -7.73 -6.08 6.38
N ALA A 64 -8.54 -5.10 6.80
CA ALA A 64 -8.18 -3.69 6.76
C ALA A 64 -6.95 -3.37 7.65
N ASN A 65 -6.85 -3.96 8.84
CA ASN A 65 -5.66 -3.84 9.69
C ASN A 65 -4.43 -4.47 9.05
N ALA A 66 -4.57 -5.65 8.44
CA ALA A 66 -3.49 -6.31 7.72
C ALA A 66 -2.97 -5.45 6.56
N PHE A 67 -3.88 -4.84 5.79
CA PHE A 67 -3.50 -3.94 4.71
C PHE A 67 -2.76 -2.70 5.23
N ALA A 68 -3.25 -2.07 6.31
CA ALA A 68 -2.57 -0.93 6.93
C ALA A 68 -1.16 -1.30 7.43
N LEU A 69 -1.00 -2.48 8.04
CA LEU A 69 0.31 -3.00 8.43
C LEU A 69 1.23 -3.22 7.22
N ALA A 70 0.70 -3.79 6.13
CA ALA A 70 1.47 -4.04 4.92
C ALA A 70 1.90 -2.73 4.23
N LYS A 71 1.04 -1.69 4.20
CA LYS A 71 1.40 -0.34 3.71
C LYS A 71 2.43 0.34 4.61
N ALA A 72 2.51 -0.01 5.89
CA ALA A 72 3.54 0.42 6.84
C ALA A 72 4.80 -0.49 6.82
N GLU A 73 4.97 -1.33 5.78
CA GLU A 73 6.07 -2.27 5.58
C GLU A 73 6.22 -3.35 6.67
N ARG A 74 5.20 -3.52 7.50
CA ARG A 74 5.13 -4.53 8.57
C ARG A 74 4.56 -5.85 8.04
N TYR A 75 5.18 -6.39 7.00
CA TYR A 75 4.63 -7.51 6.20
C TYR A 75 4.38 -8.79 6.99
N LEU A 76 5.32 -9.19 7.87
CA LEU A 76 5.14 -10.39 8.70
C LEU A 76 3.96 -10.23 9.68
N GLU A 77 3.75 -9.04 10.20
CA GLU A 77 2.62 -8.77 11.10
C GLU A 77 1.31 -8.71 10.31
N ALA A 78 1.32 -8.19 9.09
CA ALA A 78 0.18 -8.23 8.19
C ALA A 78 -0.24 -9.69 7.91
N LEU A 79 0.71 -10.57 7.60
CA LEU A 79 0.44 -11.99 7.39
C LEU A 79 -0.12 -12.66 8.65
N ALA A 80 0.45 -12.37 9.84
CA ALA A 80 -0.06 -12.90 11.10
C ALA A 80 -1.51 -12.47 11.39
N VAL A 81 -1.89 -11.23 11.03
CA VAL A 81 -3.28 -10.77 11.15
C VAL A 81 -4.19 -11.46 10.13
N LEU A 82 -3.73 -11.69 8.90
CA LEU A 82 -4.49 -12.44 7.89
C LEU A 82 -4.70 -13.91 8.28
N ASP A 83 -3.84 -14.49 9.11
CA ASP A 83 -4.00 -15.84 9.63
C ASP A 83 -5.10 -15.95 10.71
N LEU A 84 -5.59 -14.81 11.23
CA LEU A 84 -6.71 -14.77 12.20
C LEU A 84 -8.09 -14.73 11.53
N LEU A 85 -8.16 -14.59 10.20
CA LEU A 85 -9.42 -14.54 9.46
C LEU A 85 -10.15 -15.89 9.57
N GLN A 86 -11.46 -15.82 9.73
CA GLN A 86 -12.33 -17.02 9.67
C GLN A 86 -12.42 -17.56 8.24
N ASP A 87 -12.50 -16.65 7.25
CA ASP A 87 -12.39 -16.97 5.84
C ASP A 87 -11.19 -16.28 5.20
N PRO A 88 -10.03 -16.94 5.16
CA PRO A 88 -8.82 -16.39 4.56
C PRO A 88 -8.82 -16.45 3.01
N ASN A 89 -9.86 -17.04 2.39
CA ASN A 89 -9.93 -17.26 0.95
C ASN A 89 -10.84 -16.25 0.24
N THR A 90 -11.08 -15.08 0.80
CA THR A 90 -11.73 -13.97 0.08
C THR A 90 -10.77 -13.32 -0.90
N ALA A 91 -11.31 -12.67 -1.95
CA ALA A 91 -10.47 -11.96 -2.93
C ALA A 91 -9.59 -10.89 -2.26
N GLU A 92 -10.14 -10.14 -1.30
CA GLU A 92 -9.43 -9.11 -0.55
C GLU A 92 -8.30 -9.70 0.31
N ALA A 93 -8.58 -10.75 1.09
CA ALA A 93 -7.58 -11.40 1.95
C ALA A 93 -6.42 -11.98 1.13
N LEU A 94 -6.73 -12.62 0.00
CA LEU A 94 -5.71 -13.16 -0.92
C LEU A 94 -4.89 -12.04 -1.59
N ASN A 95 -5.52 -10.92 -1.95
CA ASN A 95 -4.79 -9.76 -2.47
C ASN A 95 -3.77 -9.24 -1.46
N TYR A 96 -4.18 -9.00 -0.22
CA TYR A 96 -3.28 -8.47 0.82
C TYR A 96 -2.20 -9.48 1.22
N ARG A 97 -2.52 -10.78 1.23
CA ARG A 97 -1.53 -11.85 1.44
C ARG A 97 -0.51 -11.85 0.31
N GLY A 98 -0.96 -11.74 -0.94
CA GLY A 98 -0.09 -11.63 -2.10
C GLY A 98 0.86 -10.42 -2.02
N PHE A 99 0.32 -9.26 -1.62
CA PHE A 99 1.11 -8.03 -1.46
C PHE A 99 2.21 -8.20 -0.39
N ALA A 100 1.85 -8.64 0.81
CA ALA A 100 2.83 -8.83 1.89
C ALA A 100 3.89 -9.89 1.52
N THR A 101 3.47 -11.01 0.91
CA THR A 101 4.36 -12.09 0.49
C THR A 101 5.34 -11.62 -0.60
N ARG A 102 4.84 -10.88 -1.61
CA ARG A 102 5.69 -10.29 -2.66
C ARG A 102 6.71 -9.32 -2.10
N LYS A 103 6.31 -8.43 -1.20
CA LYS A 103 7.20 -7.44 -0.58
C LYS A 103 8.25 -8.07 0.35
N LEU A 104 8.02 -9.28 0.86
CA LEU A 104 9.02 -10.10 1.55
C LEU A 104 10.00 -10.81 0.59
N GLY A 105 9.88 -10.62 -0.73
CA GLY A 105 10.74 -11.22 -1.74
C GLY A 105 10.25 -12.55 -2.32
N HIS A 106 9.13 -13.07 -1.86
CA HIS A 106 8.52 -14.32 -2.37
C HIS A 106 7.62 -14.04 -3.58
N LEU A 107 8.23 -13.56 -4.68
CA LEU A 107 7.51 -13.04 -5.85
C LEU A 107 6.54 -14.05 -6.46
N ASP A 108 6.97 -15.27 -6.73
CA ASP A 108 6.14 -16.28 -7.39
C ASP A 108 4.96 -16.73 -6.51
N GLU A 109 5.18 -16.81 -5.20
CA GLU A 109 4.12 -17.12 -4.25
C GLU A 109 3.10 -15.98 -4.18
N GLY A 110 3.56 -14.72 -4.15
CA GLY A 110 2.71 -13.52 -4.21
C GLY A 110 1.83 -13.52 -5.48
N ILE A 111 2.41 -13.82 -6.65
CA ILE A 111 1.68 -13.99 -7.91
C ILE A 111 0.60 -15.08 -7.76
N GLY A 112 0.91 -16.19 -7.10
CA GLY A 112 -0.05 -17.27 -6.86
C GLY A 112 -1.27 -16.81 -6.06
N TYR A 113 -1.10 -15.99 -5.03
CA TYR A 113 -2.19 -15.39 -4.27
C TYR A 113 -3.01 -14.41 -5.10
N TYR A 114 -2.38 -13.55 -5.88
CA TYR A 114 -3.09 -12.62 -6.77
C TYR A 114 -3.93 -13.33 -7.82
N LEU A 115 -3.42 -14.40 -8.43
CA LEU A 115 -4.18 -15.19 -9.40
C LEU A 115 -5.43 -15.83 -8.79
N LYS A 116 -5.34 -16.30 -7.54
CA LYS A 116 -6.51 -16.82 -6.80
C LYS A 116 -7.51 -15.70 -6.51
N SER A 117 -7.04 -14.51 -6.11
CA SER A 117 -7.89 -13.34 -5.87
C SER A 117 -8.62 -12.92 -7.14
N VAL A 118 -7.92 -12.81 -8.29
CA VAL A 118 -8.53 -12.50 -9.60
C VAL A 118 -9.56 -13.55 -10.03
N ALA A 119 -9.33 -14.82 -9.69
CA ALA A 119 -10.28 -15.90 -10.01
C ALA A 119 -11.59 -15.77 -9.20
N LEU A 120 -11.51 -15.29 -7.96
CA LEU A 120 -12.68 -15.04 -7.09
C LEU A 120 -13.42 -13.76 -7.47
N ASP A 121 -12.69 -12.70 -7.77
CA ASP A 121 -13.25 -11.43 -8.22
C ASP A 121 -12.50 -10.89 -9.45
N PRO A 122 -12.97 -11.21 -10.66
CA PRO A 122 -12.37 -10.71 -11.89
C PRO A 122 -12.47 -9.20 -12.10
N GLN A 123 -13.33 -8.49 -11.34
CA GLN A 123 -13.52 -7.05 -11.42
C GLN A 123 -12.71 -6.27 -10.37
N TYR A 124 -11.90 -6.93 -9.57
CA TYR A 124 -11.07 -6.30 -8.54
C TYR A 124 -9.85 -5.63 -9.16
N ALA A 125 -9.94 -4.33 -9.45
CA ALA A 125 -8.90 -3.56 -10.13
C ALA A 125 -7.57 -3.57 -9.38
N GLN A 126 -7.59 -3.35 -8.05
CA GLN A 126 -6.38 -3.28 -7.23
C GLN A 126 -5.54 -4.59 -7.28
N VAL A 127 -6.19 -5.77 -7.26
CA VAL A 127 -5.42 -7.02 -7.37
C VAL A 127 -4.79 -7.19 -8.75
N ARG A 128 -5.42 -6.65 -9.80
CA ARG A 128 -4.85 -6.66 -11.15
C ARG A 128 -3.66 -5.73 -11.28
N GLU A 129 -3.71 -4.58 -10.64
CA GLU A 129 -2.57 -3.67 -10.51
C GLU A 129 -1.39 -4.39 -9.87
N TYR A 130 -1.56 -4.94 -8.66
CA TYR A 130 -0.48 -5.64 -7.94
C TYR A 130 0.03 -6.89 -8.66
N LEU A 131 -0.83 -7.60 -9.36
CA LEU A 131 -0.42 -8.71 -10.24
C LEU A 131 0.38 -8.21 -11.44
N GLY A 132 -0.02 -7.10 -12.03
CA GLY A 132 0.69 -6.44 -13.11
C GLY A 132 2.08 -5.99 -12.70
N GLU A 133 2.20 -5.29 -11.55
CA GLU A 133 3.48 -4.92 -10.95
C GLU A 133 4.38 -6.14 -10.68
N ALA A 134 3.80 -7.23 -10.16
CA ALA A 134 4.55 -8.46 -9.94
C ALA A 134 5.08 -9.06 -11.26
N TYR A 135 4.32 -8.94 -12.35
CA TYR A 135 4.81 -9.34 -13.68
C TYR A 135 5.89 -8.41 -14.20
N VAL A 136 5.82 -7.09 -13.95
CA VAL A 136 6.91 -6.15 -14.26
C VAL A 136 8.18 -6.55 -13.52
N GLN A 137 8.10 -6.81 -12.21
CA GLN A 137 9.24 -7.29 -11.41
C GLN A 137 9.83 -8.60 -11.95
N LYS A 138 9.00 -9.46 -12.52
CA LYS A 138 9.43 -10.71 -13.15
C LYS A 138 10.01 -10.53 -14.56
N GLY A 139 9.91 -9.33 -15.14
CA GLY A 139 10.27 -9.03 -16.52
C GLY A 139 9.22 -9.49 -17.56
N ASP A 140 8.04 -9.91 -17.13
CA ASP A 140 6.95 -10.36 -17.99
C ASP A 140 6.02 -9.20 -18.37
N ILE A 141 6.55 -8.31 -19.18
CA ILE A 141 5.82 -7.10 -19.61
C ILE A 141 4.56 -7.44 -20.40
N ALA A 142 4.53 -8.57 -21.10
CA ALA A 142 3.35 -8.98 -21.86
C ALA A 142 2.15 -9.26 -20.92
N ARG A 143 2.37 -10.02 -19.82
CA ARG A 143 1.32 -10.26 -18.82
C ARG A 143 0.97 -9.03 -18.01
N ALA A 144 1.93 -8.14 -17.71
CA ALA A 144 1.64 -6.86 -17.08
C ALA A 144 0.69 -6.00 -17.92
N LYS A 145 0.95 -5.86 -19.24
CA LYS A 145 0.05 -5.15 -20.16
C LYS A 145 -1.34 -5.78 -20.24
N ALA A 146 -1.45 -7.09 -20.19
CA ALA A 146 -2.77 -7.76 -20.16
C ALA A 146 -3.57 -7.41 -18.89
N GLN A 147 -2.90 -7.19 -17.74
CA GLN A 147 -3.59 -6.68 -16.54
C GLN A 147 -4.01 -5.22 -16.73
N LEU A 148 -3.16 -4.38 -17.31
CA LEU A 148 -3.49 -2.98 -17.60
C LEU A 148 -4.73 -2.85 -18.49
N GLU A 149 -4.83 -3.65 -19.55
CA GLU A 149 -6.00 -3.72 -20.43
C GLU A 149 -7.27 -4.18 -19.69
N ALA A 150 -7.12 -5.10 -18.73
CA ALA A 150 -8.23 -5.53 -17.89
C ALA A 150 -8.69 -4.43 -16.94
N ILE A 151 -7.78 -3.69 -16.33
CA ILE A 151 -8.08 -2.53 -15.46
C ILE A 151 -8.78 -1.44 -16.26
N GLU A 152 -8.33 -1.14 -17.49
CA GLU A 152 -8.99 -0.17 -18.37
C GLU A 152 -10.47 -0.51 -18.60
N LYS A 153 -10.81 -1.78 -18.74
CA LYS A 153 -12.21 -2.24 -18.91
C LYS A 153 -13.03 -2.17 -17.62
N ILE A 154 -12.39 -2.22 -16.46
CA ILE A 154 -13.05 -2.20 -15.14
C ILE A 154 -13.38 -0.77 -14.72
N CYS A 155 -12.40 0.13 -14.73
CA CYS A 155 -12.55 1.49 -14.19
C CYS A 155 -12.08 2.60 -15.15
N GLY A 156 -11.59 2.24 -16.35
CA GLY A 156 -11.08 3.22 -17.32
C GLY A 156 -9.64 3.66 -17.02
N ARG A 157 -9.13 4.58 -17.84
CA ARG A 157 -7.75 5.10 -17.71
C ARG A 157 -7.58 6.15 -16.62
N GLY A 158 -8.65 6.60 -16.01
CA GLY A 158 -8.63 7.65 -14.98
C GLY A 158 -8.59 7.11 -13.56
N CYS A 159 -8.61 5.80 -13.33
CA CYS A 159 -8.47 5.23 -11.99
C CYS A 159 -7.00 5.11 -11.60
N GLU A 160 -6.76 5.09 -10.29
CA GLU A 160 -5.43 5.02 -9.69
C GLU A 160 -4.69 3.76 -10.15
N GLU A 161 -5.34 2.60 -10.12
CA GLU A 161 -4.75 1.32 -10.46
C GLU A 161 -4.26 1.26 -11.92
N TYR A 162 -4.96 1.95 -12.85
CA TYR A 162 -4.47 2.07 -14.22
C TYR A 162 -3.23 2.94 -14.30
N ALA A 163 -3.24 4.10 -13.63
CA ALA A 163 -2.13 5.03 -13.65
C ALA A 163 -0.86 4.41 -13.06
N ASP A 164 -0.99 3.75 -11.90
CA ASP A 164 0.13 3.15 -11.17
C ASP A 164 0.75 1.99 -11.96
N LEU A 165 -0.07 1.09 -12.53
CA LEU A 165 0.47 0.02 -13.36
C LEU A 165 1.06 0.52 -14.67
N ALA A 166 0.47 1.54 -15.30
CA ALA A 166 1.03 2.14 -16.51
C ALA A 166 2.40 2.77 -16.24
N GLU A 167 2.56 3.45 -15.10
CA GLU A 167 3.84 4.00 -14.65
C GLU A 167 4.86 2.89 -14.38
N ALA A 168 4.49 1.83 -13.66
CA ALA A 168 5.37 0.69 -13.38
C ALA A 168 5.84 -0.02 -14.66
N ILE A 169 4.99 -0.13 -15.69
CA ILE A 169 5.37 -0.70 -16.99
C ILE A 169 6.34 0.23 -17.73
N ALA A 170 6.16 1.55 -17.64
CA ALA A 170 7.00 2.53 -18.31
C ALA A 170 8.37 2.68 -17.63
N ASP A 171 8.40 2.58 -16.29
CA ASP A 171 9.62 2.71 -15.49
C ASP A 171 9.64 1.67 -14.34
N PRO A 172 10.19 0.46 -14.60
CA PRO A 172 10.26 -0.59 -13.59
C PRO A 172 11.08 -0.25 -12.34
N SER A 173 11.88 0.81 -12.38
CA SER A 173 12.69 1.23 -11.21
C SER A 173 11.88 1.87 -10.09
N LYS A 174 10.61 2.14 -10.32
CA LYS A 174 9.68 2.75 -9.33
C LYS A 174 8.90 1.76 -8.46
N LEU A 175 9.11 0.45 -8.64
CA LEU A 175 8.43 -0.63 -7.90
C LEU A 175 9.02 -0.94 -6.52
#